data_ad5682b9cc20528c5185104993e45979
#
_entry.id   ad5682b9cc20528c5185104993e45979
#
_cell.length_a   1.000
_cell.length_b   1.000
_cell.length_c   1.000
_cell.angle_alpha   90.00
_cell.angle_beta   90.00
_cell.angle_gamma   90.00
#
_symmetry.space_group_name_H-M   'P 1'
#
loop_
_entity.id
_entity.type
_entity.pdbx_description
1 polymer ?
#
loop_
_entity_poly.entity_id
_entity_poly.type
_entity_poly.pdbx_seq_one_letter_code
_entity_poly.pdbx_strand_id
1 'polypeptide(L)'
;IGESYSGREYTPTLYRHDLRVGLGATGLSLLFYLDTTFDELFPPNNETMSDILAHYRFDYGELRLTPVISLEYSYAVNDWFAIGAKGSYVSMYRTRKHAYTGERHGRVSLTAINAMVNARFQWLNRDIVKMYSSLGLGAMTAFGLVKESFFFYDATWVGLSVGERVYGYFEFGGGASGVARAGMGVRF
;
A
#
# COMPACT_ATOMS: atom_id res chain seq x y z
N ILE A 1 -37.21 -22.94 -36.95
CA ILE A 1 -35.99 -23.66 -36.56
C ILE A 1 -35.38 -22.76 -35.49
N GLY A 2 -35.76 -23.03 -34.24
CA GLY A 2 -35.22 -22.33 -33.07
C GLY A 2 -34.02 -23.11 -32.54
N GLU A 3 -32.83 -22.60 -32.68
CA GLU A 3 -31.69 -23.09 -31.97
C GLU A 3 -31.85 -22.71 -30.48
N SER A 4 -32.13 -23.71 -29.66
CA SER A 4 -32.08 -23.62 -28.22
C SER A 4 -30.63 -23.42 -27.83
N TYR A 5 -30.23 -22.19 -27.52
CA TYR A 5 -29.03 -21.89 -26.78
C TYR A 5 -29.21 -22.50 -25.37
N SER A 6 -28.67 -23.69 -25.14
CA SER A 6 -28.54 -24.21 -23.81
C SER A 6 -27.44 -23.39 -23.12
N GLY A 7 -27.85 -22.30 -22.51
CA GLY A 7 -26.98 -21.53 -21.62
C GLY A 7 -26.53 -22.45 -20.48
N ARG A 8 -25.30 -22.95 -20.53
CA ARG A 8 -24.72 -23.55 -19.34
C ARG A 8 -24.72 -22.46 -18.27
N GLU A 9 -25.50 -22.65 -17.22
CA GLU A 9 -25.36 -21.83 -16.02
C GLU A 9 -23.92 -21.91 -15.57
N TYR A 10 -23.23 -20.79 -15.68
CA TYR A 10 -21.86 -20.66 -15.24
C TYR A 10 -21.84 -20.61 -13.70
N THR A 11 -21.42 -21.71 -13.07
CA THR A 11 -21.15 -21.79 -11.63
C THR A 11 -19.65 -21.58 -11.43
N PRO A 12 -19.21 -20.42 -10.97
CA PRO A 12 -17.79 -20.17 -10.73
C PRO A 12 -17.28 -21.10 -9.63
N THR A 13 -16.08 -21.63 -9.81
CA THR A 13 -15.39 -22.37 -8.75
C THR A 13 -15.10 -21.42 -7.60
N LEU A 14 -15.72 -21.63 -6.45
CA LEU A 14 -15.52 -20.82 -5.27
C LEU A 14 -14.34 -21.33 -4.45
N TYR A 15 -13.19 -20.73 -4.66
CA TYR A 15 -12.08 -20.84 -3.72
C TYR A 15 -12.35 -19.94 -2.52
N ARG A 16 -12.39 -20.51 -1.32
CA ARG A 16 -12.74 -19.73 -0.12
C ARG A 16 -11.59 -18.90 0.45
N HIS A 17 -10.38 -19.37 0.25
CA HIS A 17 -9.18 -18.72 0.77
C HIS A 17 -8.39 -18.08 -0.36
N ASP A 18 -7.89 -16.90 -0.12
CA ASP A 18 -7.09 -16.14 -1.08
C ASP A 18 -5.92 -15.47 -0.34
N LEU A 19 -4.70 -15.81 -0.73
CA LEU A 19 -3.47 -15.21 -0.21
C LEU A 19 -2.75 -14.51 -1.36
N ARG A 20 -2.37 -13.26 -1.16
CA ARG A 20 -1.71 -12.45 -2.17
C ARG A 20 -0.57 -11.62 -1.62
N VAL A 21 0.44 -11.46 -2.46
CA VAL A 21 1.59 -10.57 -2.23
C VAL A 21 1.65 -9.56 -3.36
N GLY A 22 1.92 -8.30 -3.03
CA GLY A 22 1.97 -7.24 -4.01
C GLY A 22 3.00 -6.18 -3.73
N LEU A 23 3.31 -5.46 -4.80
CA LEU A 23 4.11 -4.25 -4.79
C LEU A 23 3.24 -3.08 -5.23
N GLY A 24 3.27 -2.00 -4.48
CA GLY A 24 2.52 -0.79 -4.78
C GLY A 24 3.43 0.41 -5.00
N ALA A 25 3.01 1.28 -5.92
CA ALA A 25 3.58 2.63 -5.98
C ALA A 25 3.07 3.43 -4.78
N THR A 26 3.95 4.16 -4.12
CA THR A 26 3.57 4.97 -2.95
C THR A 26 2.48 5.97 -3.31
N GLY A 27 1.40 5.97 -2.56
CA GLY A 27 0.28 6.90 -2.79
C GLY A 27 0.64 8.33 -2.42
N LEU A 28 0.10 9.27 -3.19
CA LEU A 28 0.29 10.71 -2.92
C LEU A 28 -0.13 11.08 -1.49
N SER A 29 -1.20 10.49 -0.96
CA SER A 29 -1.65 10.73 0.41
C SER A 29 -0.64 10.30 1.46
N LEU A 30 0.03 9.16 1.25
CA LEU A 30 1.10 8.71 2.12
C LEU A 30 2.35 9.59 1.99
N LEU A 31 2.65 10.05 0.77
CA LEU A 31 3.74 10.99 0.50
C LEU A 31 3.52 12.31 1.24
N PHE A 32 2.34 12.90 1.13
CA PHE A 32 2.01 14.15 1.83
C PHE A 32 2.07 13.98 3.34
N TYR A 33 1.49 12.90 3.87
CA TYR A 33 1.51 12.66 5.31
C TYR A 33 2.93 12.46 5.83
N LEU A 34 3.73 11.67 5.16
CA LEU A 34 5.10 11.39 5.57
C LEU A 34 6.01 12.61 5.35
N ASP A 35 5.76 13.43 4.32
CA ASP A 35 6.51 14.66 4.07
C ASP A 35 6.20 15.74 5.10
N THR A 36 4.92 15.94 5.45
CA THR A 36 4.53 16.86 6.53
C THR A 36 5.08 16.42 7.89
N THR A 37 5.08 15.12 8.18
CA THR A 37 5.69 14.60 9.41
C THR A 37 7.21 14.82 9.42
N PHE A 38 7.88 14.73 8.27
CA PHE A 38 9.29 15.08 8.17
C PHE A 38 9.54 16.57 8.38
N ASP A 39 8.70 17.43 7.84
CA ASP A 39 8.82 18.88 8.01
C ASP A 39 8.47 19.32 9.45
N GLU A 40 7.53 18.65 10.12
CA GLU A 40 7.24 18.86 11.54
C GLU A 40 8.37 18.38 12.47
N LEU A 41 9.01 17.26 12.13
CA LEU A 41 10.17 16.73 12.88
C LEU A 41 11.44 17.54 12.66
N PHE A 42 11.52 18.29 11.55
CA PHE A 42 12.64 19.18 11.22
C PHE A 42 12.09 20.55 10.78
N PRO A 43 11.39 21.28 11.66
CA PRO A 43 10.84 22.57 11.29
C PRO A 43 11.97 23.51 10.85
N PRO A 44 11.85 24.16 9.69
CA PRO A 44 12.86 25.10 9.22
C PRO A 44 13.04 26.32 10.14
N ASN A 45 12.18 26.48 11.16
CA ASN A 45 12.05 27.72 11.90
C ASN A 45 11.90 27.60 13.43
N ASN A 46 12.23 26.49 14.09
CA ASN A 46 12.32 26.49 15.53
C ASN A 46 13.72 26.95 15.97
N GLU A 47 13.79 28.21 16.29
CA GLU A 47 14.92 29.08 16.52
C GLU A 47 15.65 28.80 17.86
N THR A 48 16.14 27.60 18.05
CA THR A 48 17.26 27.44 18.97
C THR A 48 18.56 27.61 18.17
N MET A 49 19.52 28.36 18.68
CA MET A 49 20.80 28.60 18.00
C MET A 49 21.52 27.29 17.61
N SER A 50 21.27 26.18 18.33
CA SER A 50 21.74 24.85 18.01
C SER A 50 21.08 24.26 16.76
N ASP A 51 19.80 24.57 16.49
CA ASP A 51 19.06 24.05 15.35
C ASP A 51 19.37 24.85 14.09
N ILE A 52 19.59 26.16 14.22
CA ILE A 52 20.11 27.02 13.16
C ILE A 52 21.51 26.52 12.74
N LEU A 53 22.38 26.24 13.69
CA LEU A 53 23.74 25.73 13.41
C LEU A 53 23.69 24.30 12.83
N ALA A 54 22.72 23.46 13.22
CA ALA A 54 22.50 22.13 12.65
C ALA A 54 21.98 22.21 11.22
N HIS A 55 21.08 23.16 10.94
CA HIS A 55 20.54 23.38 9.59
C HIS A 55 21.63 23.87 8.62
N TYR A 56 22.50 24.75 9.04
CA TYR A 56 23.66 25.19 8.25
C TYR A 56 24.76 24.10 8.10
N ARG A 57 24.73 23.06 8.92
CA ARG A 57 25.72 21.99 8.89
C ARG A 57 25.40 20.86 7.93
N PHE A 58 24.10 20.63 7.63
CA PHE A 58 23.68 19.46 6.86
C PHE A 58 22.72 19.84 5.76
N ASP A 59 23.01 19.35 4.57
CA ASP A 59 22.14 19.38 3.42
C ASP A 59 21.42 18.01 3.29
N TYR A 60 20.10 18.03 3.08
CA TYR A 60 19.29 16.84 2.90
C TYR A 60 19.10 16.56 1.42
N GLY A 61 19.59 15.42 0.96
CA GLY A 61 19.41 14.95 -0.41
C GLY A 61 17.95 14.62 -0.73
N GLU A 62 17.72 14.21 -1.97
CA GLU A 62 16.40 13.83 -2.45
C GLU A 62 15.74 12.74 -1.58
N LEU A 63 14.43 12.90 -1.39
CA LEU A 63 13.60 11.89 -0.76
C LEU A 63 13.52 10.65 -1.65
N ARG A 64 13.90 9.50 -1.13
CA ARG A 64 13.79 8.22 -1.81
C ARG A 64 12.80 7.32 -1.09
N LEU A 65 11.88 6.77 -1.86
CA LEU A 65 10.82 5.90 -1.40
C LEU A 65 11.08 4.47 -1.88
N THR A 66 10.80 3.50 -1.02
CA THR A 66 10.71 2.10 -1.45
C THR A 66 9.30 1.83 -1.98
N PRO A 67 9.12 0.87 -2.90
CA PRO A 67 7.79 0.35 -3.19
C PRO A 67 7.10 -0.13 -1.91
N VAL A 68 5.78 0.02 -1.85
CA VAL A 68 4.98 -0.55 -0.77
C VAL A 68 4.90 -2.06 -0.98
N ILE A 69 5.37 -2.84 -0.03
CA ILE A 69 5.21 -4.31 -0.03
C ILE A 69 3.94 -4.62 0.75
N SER A 70 3.05 -5.41 0.19
CA SER A 70 1.80 -5.81 0.84
C SER A 70 1.60 -7.31 0.85
N LEU A 71 1.04 -7.80 1.95
CA LEU A 71 0.56 -9.17 2.13
C LEU A 71 -0.91 -9.09 2.54
N GLU A 72 -1.76 -9.84 1.85
CA GLU A 72 -3.18 -9.85 2.11
C GLU A 72 -3.70 -11.28 2.13
N TYR A 73 -4.51 -11.61 3.14
CA TYR A 73 -5.29 -12.81 3.22
C TYR A 73 -6.76 -12.46 3.23
N SER A 74 -7.58 -13.15 2.45
CA SER A 74 -9.02 -12.96 2.48
C SER A 74 -9.79 -14.28 2.38
N TYR A 75 -10.98 -14.27 2.97
CA TYR A 75 -11.93 -15.35 2.99
C TYR A 75 -13.18 -14.96 2.22
N ALA A 76 -13.54 -15.71 1.20
CA ALA A 76 -14.76 -15.51 0.44
C ALA A 76 -15.98 -16.02 1.24
N VAL A 77 -16.81 -15.09 1.67
CA VAL A 77 -18.06 -15.39 2.37
C VAL A 77 -19.08 -15.94 1.36
N ASN A 78 -19.12 -15.33 0.18
CA ASN A 78 -19.93 -15.74 -0.97
C ASN A 78 -19.25 -15.32 -2.28
N ASP A 79 -19.94 -15.50 -3.41
CA ASP A 79 -19.38 -15.27 -4.75
C ASP A 79 -19.05 -13.80 -5.05
N TRP A 80 -19.65 -12.88 -4.32
CA TRP A 80 -19.48 -11.44 -4.56
C TRP A 80 -18.79 -10.71 -3.41
N PHE A 81 -18.65 -11.35 -2.23
CA PHE A 81 -18.12 -10.70 -1.03
C PHE A 81 -17.06 -11.54 -0.34
N ALA A 82 -15.94 -10.90 -0.01
CA ALA A 82 -14.88 -11.47 0.80
C ALA A 82 -14.43 -10.49 1.88
N ILE A 83 -14.01 -11.02 3.02
CA ILE A 83 -13.42 -10.27 4.12
C ILE A 83 -12.02 -10.77 4.38
N GLY A 84 -11.12 -9.88 4.78
CA GLY A 84 -9.73 -10.25 4.97
C GLY A 84 -8.94 -9.32 5.86
N ALA A 85 -7.66 -9.65 6.00
CA ALA A 85 -6.67 -8.84 6.66
C ALA A 85 -5.54 -8.53 5.69
N LYS A 86 -5.01 -7.31 5.76
CA LYS A 86 -3.93 -6.82 4.92
C LYS A 86 -2.88 -6.15 5.78
N GLY A 87 -1.63 -6.51 5.56
CA GLY A 87 -0.48 -5.81 6.11
C GLY A 87 0.33 -5.17 4.99
N SER A 88 0.92 -4.01 5.23
CA SER A 88 1.90 -3.47 4.30
C SER A 88 3.04 -2.74 4.99
N TYR A 89 4.13 -2.65 4.27
CA TYR A 89 5.39 -2.06 4.69
C TYR A 89 5.87 -1.07 3.63
N VAL A 90 6.30 0.09 4.08
CA VAL A 90 6.95 1.10 3.23
C VAL A 90 8.06 1.77 4.02
N SER A 91 9.14 2.12 3.35
CA SER A 91 10.23 2.90 3.94
C SER A 91 10.60 4.05 3.02
N MET A 92 10.92 5.18 3.63
CA MET A 92 11.49 6.33 2.94
C MET A 92 12.80 6.72 3.62
N TYR A 93 13.71 7.29 2.85
CA TYR A 93 14.98 7.77 3.40
C TYR A 93 15.49 9.00 2.65
N ARG A 94 16.15 9.87 3.40
CA ARG A 94 16.96 10.98 2.89
C ARG A 94 18.42 10.78 3.28
N THR A 95 19.33 11.10 2.38
CA THR A 95 20.77 11.09 2.67
C THR A 95 21.15 12.43 3.29
N ARG A 96 21.81 12.40 4.42
CA ARG A 96 22.35 13.58 5.08
C ARG A 96 23.78 13.82 4.59
N LYS A 97 24.06 15.01 4.08
CA LYS A 97 25.39 15.43 3.62
C LYS A 97 25.83 16.63 4.42
N HIS A 98 27.11 16.74 4.65
CA HIS A 98 27.68 17.94 5.25
C HIS A 98 27.64 19.08 4.24
N ALA A 99 27.03 20.22 4.60
CA ALA A 99 26.79 21.32 3.68
C ALA A 99 28.08 21.91 3.06
N TYR A 100 29.19 21.89 3.78
CA TYR A 100 30.45 22.46 3.34
C TYR A 100 31.39 21.47 2.67
N THR A 101 31.41 20.21 3.09
CA THR A 101 32.34 19.19 2.57
C THR A 101 31.69 18.26 1.55
N GLY A 102 30.37 18.22 1.46
CA GLY A 102 29.63 17.29 0.61
C GLY A 102 29.71 15.82 1.08
N GLU A 103 30.41 15.54 2.19
CA GLU A 103 30.58 14.20 2.71
C GLU A 103 29.24 13.65 3.23
N ARG A 104 29.00 12.36 2.95
CA ARG A 104 27.81 11.66 3.43
C ARG A 104 27.94 11.38 4.93
N HIS A 105 27.03 11.93 5.73
CA HIS A 105 27.03 11.84 7.18
C HIS A 105 25.95 10.89 7.75
N GLY A 106 25.38 10.03 6.91
CA GLY A 106 24.39 9.05 7.32
C GLY A 106 23.08 9.12 6.50
N ARG A 107 22.09 8.37 6.94
CA ARG A 107 20.74 8.35 6.37
C ARG A 107 19.73 8.58 7.49
N VAL A 108 18.76 9.40 7.22
CA VAL A 108 17.54 9.48 8.02
C VAL A 108 16.49 8.64 7.32
N SER A 109 15.91 7.67 8.01
CA SER A 109 14.88 6.80 7.47
C SER A 109 13.65 6.83 8.34
N LEU A 110 12.50 6.82 7.69
CA LEU A 110 11.21 6.63 8.28
C LEU A 110 10.60 5.36 7.67
N THR A 111 10.11 4.48 8.53
CA THR A 111 9.48 3.22 8.13
C THR A 111 8.05 3.21 8.64
N ALA A 112 7.11 2.88 7.79
CA ALA A 112 5.72 2.70 8.18
C ALA A 112 5.27 1.26 7.94
N ILE A 113 4.58 0.72 8.94
CA ILE A 113 3.92 -0.58 8.89
C ILE A 113 2.44 -0.34 9.12
N ASN A 114 1.59 -0.94 8.31
CA ASN A 114 0.16 -0.90 8.54
C ASN A 114 -0.44 -2.30 8.64
N ALA A 115 -1.53 -2.39 9.39
CA ALA A 115 -2.40 -3.55 9.50
C ALA A 115 -3.84 -3.10 9.42
N MET A 116 -4.63 -3.74 8.56
CA MET A 116 -6.02 -3.37 8.32
C MET A 116 -6.90 -4.60 8.05
N VAL A 117 -8.17 -4.45 8.34
CA VAL A 117 -9.22 -5.35 7.86
C VAL A 117 -9.76 -4.78 6.57
N ASN A 118 -9.98 -5.64 5.59
CA ASN A 118 -10.52 -5.23 4.29
C ASN A 118 -11.75 -6.03 3.90
N ALA A 119 -12.69 -5.36 3.25
CA ALA A 119 -13.85 -5.92 2.60
C ALA A 119 -13.68 -5.79 1.09
N ARG A 120 -13.88 -6.88 0.36
CA ARG A 120 -13.75 -6.93 -1.10
C ARG A 120 -15.07 -7.30 -1.73
N PHE A 121 -15.48 -6.53 -2.72
CA PHE A 121 -16.71 -6.70 -3.50
C PHE A 121 -16.35 -7.12 -4.91
N GLN A 122 -16.67 -8.35 -5.29
CA GLN A 122 -16.45 -8.90 -6.64
C GLN A 122 -17.68 -8.65 -7.49
N TRP A 123 -17.54 -7.84 -8.52
CA TRP A 123 -18.63 -7.50 -9.46
C TRP A 123 -18.49 -8.25 -10.79
N LEU A 124 -17.33 -8.86 -11.05
CA LEU A 124 -17.17 -9.86 -12.10
C LEU A 124 -16.39 -11.04 -11.49
N ASN A 125 -17.01 -12.23 -11.48
CA ASN A 125 -16.39 -13.45 -10.96
C ASN A 125 -16.47 -14.55 -12.03
N ARG A 126 -15.44 -14.62 -12.87
CA ARG A 126 -15.24 -15.66 -13.88
C ARG A 126 -14.04 -16.50 -13.46
N ASP A 127 -13.91 -17.74 -13.98
CA ASP A 127 -12.83 -18.67 -13.58
C ASP A 127 -11.45 -18.04 -13.72
N ILE A 128 -11.20 -17.41 -14.85
CA ILE A 128 -9.88 -16.86 -15.18
C ILE A 128 -9.79 -15.37 -14.83
N VAL A 129 -10.89 -14.61 -14.97
CA VAL A 129 -10.89 -13.15 -14.82
C VAL A 129 -11.86 -12.75 -13.72
N LYS A 130 -11.38 -12.03 -12.74
CA LYS A 130 -12.20 -11.44 -11.68
C LYS A 130 -11.94 -9.94 -11.60
N MET A 131 -13.02 -9.17 -11.45
CA MET A 131 -12.94 -7.73 -11.20
C MET A 131 -13.63 -7.41 -9.88
N TYR A 132 -13.03 -6.49 -9.13
CA TYR A 132 -13.49 -6.19 -7.77
C TYR A 132 -13.14 -4.77 -7.35
N SER A 133 -13.79 -4.33 -6.30
CA SER A 133 -13.42 -3.16 -5.51
C SER A 133 -13.19 -3.60 -4.08
N SER A 134 -12.37 -2.88 -3.31
CA SER A 134 -12.16 -3.18 -1.89
C SER A 134 -12.02 -1.93 -1.06
N LEU A 135 -12.41 -2.05 0.21
CA LEU A 135 -12.24 -1.01 1.22
C LEU A 135 -11.58 -1.63 2.44
N GLY A 136 -10.50 -1.04 2.89
CA GLY A 136 -9.76 -1.42 4.10
C GLY A 136 -9.74 -0.31 5.11
N LEU A 137 -9.84 -0.67 6.39
CA LEU A 137 -9.69 0.22 7.53
C LEU A 137 -8.73 -0.41 8.53
N GLY A 138 -7.85 0.39 9.10
CA GLY A 138 -6.85 -0.12 10.04
C GLY A 138 -6.00 0.95 10.68
N ALA A 139 -4.87 0.53 11.21
CA ALA A 139 -3.91 1.40 11.83
C ALA A 139 -2.56 1.32 11.11
N MET A 140 -1.90 2.45 11.03
CA MET A 140 -0.53 2.59 10.57
C MET A 140 0.34 3.08 11.72
N THR A 141 1.52 2.48 11.87
CA THR A 141 2.53 2.92 12.83
C THR A 141 3.78 3.32 12.05
N ALA A 142 4.20 4.55 12.23
CA ALA A 142 5.45 5.07 11.71
C ALA A 142 6.55 4.90 12.76
N PHE A 143 7.72 4.44 12.31
CA PHE A 143 8.92 4.27 13.11
C PHE A 143 10.03 5.12 12.51
N GLY A 144 10.65 5.95 13.33
CA GLY A 144 11.74 6.82 12.94
C GLY A 144 12.23 7.59 14.15
N LEU A 145 12.32 8.91 14.04
CA LEU A 145 12.67 9.81 15.15
C LEU A 145 11.55 9.86 16.21
N VAL A 146 10.30 9.71 15.79
CA VAL A 146 9.12 9.61 16.67
C VAL A 146 8.33 8.38 16.28
N LYS A 147 7.73 7.71 17.25
CA LYS A 147 6.82 6.59 17.04
C LYS A 147 5.39 7.11 17.16
N GLU A 148 4.69 7.15 16.05
CA GLU A 148 3.30 7.58 16.01
C GLU A 148 2.42 6.51 15.38
N SER A 149 1.17 6.42 15.85
CA SER A 149 0.17 5.50 15.33
C SER A 149 -1.11 6.27 15.05
N PHE A 150 -1.70 6.03 13.88
CA PHE A 150 -2.92 6.70 13.45
C PHE A 150 -3.79 5.75 12.63
N PHE A 151 -5.08 6.06 12.58
CA PHE A 151 -6.03 5.35 11.73
C PHE A 151 -5.80 5.69 10.27
N PHE A 152 -5.87 4.64 9.43
CA PHE A 152 -5.69 4.81 8.01
C PHE A 152 -6.68 3.95 7.22
N TYR A 153 -6.96 4.34 5.99
CA TYR A 153 -7.83 3.61 5.08
C TYR A 153 -7.08 3.22 3.80
N ASP A 154 -7.62 2.23 3.11
CA ASP A 154 -7.16 1.80 1.81
C ASP A 154 -8.37 1.48 0.94
N ALA A 155 -8.47 2.08 -0.22
CA ALA A 155 -9.56 1.87 -1.14
C ALA A 155 -9.05 1.44 -2.50
N THR A 156 -9.47 0.27 -2.98
CA THR A 156 -9.29 -0.16 -4.36
C THR A 156 -10.56 0.16 -5.12
N TRP A 157 -10.48 1.07 -6.08
CA TRP A 157 -11.60 1.41 -6.93
C TRP A 157 -11.83 0.32 -7.95
N VAL A 158 -10.76 -0.11 -8.62
CA VAL A 158 -10.79 -1.18 -9.61
C VAL A 158 -9.61 -2.12 -9.36
N GLY A 159 -9.93 -3.38 -9.18
CA GLY A 159 -8.99 -4.49 -9.13
C GLY A 159 -9.32 -5.50 -10.23
N LEU A 160 -8.29 -5.96 -10.91
CA LEU A 160 -8.35 -7.02 -11.92
C LEU A 160 -7.44 -8.15 -11.51
N SER A 161 -7.93 -9.38 -11.51
CA SER A 161 -7.09 -10.57 -11.34
C SER A 161 -7.28 -11.52 -12.51
N VAL A 162 -6.18 -12.08 -13.01
CA VAL A 162 -6.15 -12.98 -14.16
C VAL A 162 -5.41 -14.26 -13.77
N GLY A 163 -6.09 -15.38 -13.87
CA GLY A 163 -5.63 -16.71 -13.50
C GLY A 163 -6.65 -17.40 -12.59
N GLU A 164 -6.58 -18.72 -12.53
CA GLU A 164 -7.52 -19.53 -11.78
C GLU A 164 -7.06 -19.70 -10.31
N ARG A 165 -6.25 -20.69 -10.02
CA ARG A 165 -5.72 -20.97 -8.69
C ARG A 165 -4.53 -20.07 -8.36
N VAL A 166 -3.57 -19.98 -9.26
CA VAL A 166 -2.47 -19.00 -9.20
C VAL A 166 -2.80 -17.90 -10.19
N TYR A 167 -2.71 -16.66 -9.77
CA TYR A 167 -3.12 -15.53 -10.58
C TYR A 167 -2.21 -14.32 -10.39
N GLY A 168 -2.13 -13.50 -11.41
CA GLY A 168 -1.61 -12.15 -11.32
C GLY A 168 -2.74 -11.16 -11.05
N TYR A 169 -2.47 -10.06 -10.37
CA TYR A 169 -3.43 -9.01 -10.18
C TYR A 169 -2.85 -7.62 -10.36
N PHE A 170 -3.73 -6.70 -10.71
CA PHE A 170 -3.47 -5.27 -10.78
C PHE A 170 -4.62 -4.52 -10.10
N GLU A 171 -4.29 -3.53 -9.30
CA GLU A 171 -5.24 -2.70 -8.57
C GLU A 171 -4.94 -1.22 -8.77
N PHE A 172 -6.00 -0.44 -8.88
CA PHE A 172 -5.95 1.01 -8.90
C PHE A 172 -6.85 1.55 -7.81
N GLY A 173 -6.32 2.46 -6.98
CA GLY A 173 -7.05 2.96 -5.83
C GLY A 173 -6.32 4.09 -5.12
N GLY A 174 -6.47 4.15 -3.81
CA GLY A 174 -5.79 5.13 -2.98
C GLY A 174 -5.76 4.71 -1.53
N GLY A 175 -4.76 5.12 -0.80
CA GLY A 175 -4.61 4.82 0.62
C GLY A 175 -3.23 4.32 1.00
N ALA A 176 -3.18 3.52 2.07
CA ALA A 176 -1.94 3.01 2.66
C ALA A 176 -1.10 2.14 1.73
N SER A 177 -1.74 1.43 0.80
CA SER A 177 -1.04 0.49 -0.08
C SER A 177 -0.63 1.09 -1.42
N GLY A 178 -0.84 2.38 -1.63
CA GLY A 178 -0.45 3.10 -2.84
C GLY A 178 -1.57 3.24 -3.88
N VAL A 179 -1.30 4.05 -4.92
CA VAL A 179 -2.28 4.37 -5.99
C VAL A 179 -2.41 3.22 -6.97
N ALA A 180 -1.30 2.62 -7.36
CA ALA A 180 -1.27 1.48 -8.28
C ALA A 180 -0.52 0.33 -7.63
N ARG A 181 -1.08 -0.87 -7.73
CA ARG A 181 -0.50 -2.08 -7.14
C ARG A 181 -0.55 -3.22 -8.14
N ALA A 182 0.47 -4.05 -8.13
CA ALA A 182 0.51 -5.28 -8.89
C ALA A 182 1.14 -6.40 -8.06
N GLY A 183 0.74 -7.63 -8.31
CA GLY A 183 1.25 -8.76 -7.56
C GLY A 183 0.72 -10.09 -8.04
N MET A 184 0.94 -11.07 -7.20
CA MET A 184 0.50 -12.45 -7.42
C MET A 184 -0.28 -12.95 -6.21
N GLY A 185 -1.16 -13.91 -6.46
CA GLY A 185 -1.91 -14.57 -5.40
C GLY A 185 -2.19 -16.03 -5.69
N VAL A 186 -2.61 -16.72 -4.65
CA VAL A 186 -3.06 -18.11 -4.71
C VAL A 186 -4.40 -18.26 -4.02
N ARG A 187 -5.32 -18.97 -4.67
CA ARG A 187 -6.64 -19.33 -4.14
C ARG A 187 -6.68 -20.81 -3.78
N PHE A 188 -7.30 -21.15 -2.64
CA PHE A 188 -7.41 -22.54 -2.15
C PHE A 188 -8.62 -22.77 -1.24
#